data_f5e42d136c67f5b04a7eb7d1e6865015
#
_entry.id   f5e42d136c67f5b04a7eb7d1e6865015
#
_cell.length_a   1.000
_cell.length_b   1.000
_cell.length_c   1.000
_cell.angle_alpha   90.00
_cell.angle_beta   90.00
_cell.angle_gamma   90.00
#
_symmetry.space_group_name_H-M   'P 1'
#
loop_
_entity.id
_entity.type
_entity.pdbx_description
1 polymer ?
#
loop_
_entity_poly.entity_id
_entity_poly.type
_entity_poly.pdbx_seq_one_letter_code
_entity_poly.pdbx_strand_id
1 'polypeptide(L)'
;MASISRKLRRENKTVALVPTMGALHEGHLALVKEAKAASDVVIVSIFINPAQFNDAGDLERYPRDLTGDAALLAEYEVDYIFAPEEGEIYPEGFSTYVYVEGISEGLEGASRPGHFRGVATIVSILFNAVRPDLDLETRTRQPSKCWII
;
A
#
# COMPACT_ATOMS: atom_id res chain seq x y z
N MET A 1 -12.21 7.59 0.45
CA MET A 1 -11.56 7.27 -0.84
C MET A 1 -12.54 6.93 -1.96
N ALA A 2 -13.47 6.01 -1.83
CA ALA A 2 -14.38 5.57 -2.90
C ALA A 2 -15.22 6.67 -3.62
N SER A 3 -15.55 7.78 -2.96
CA SER A 3 -16.23 8.92 -3.59
C SER A 3 -15.30 9.68 -4.56
N ILE A 4 -14.05 9.87 -4.18
CA ILE A 4 -13.01 10.50 -5.01
C ILE A 4 -12.77 9.65 -6.26
N SER A 5 -12.56 8.34 -6.10
CA SER A 5 -12.33 7.42 -7.21
C SER A 5 -13.50 7.39 -8.20
N ARG A 6 -14.74 7.45 -7.71
CA ARG A 6 -15.92 7.54 -8.59
C ARG A 6 -15.98 8.86 -9.36
N LYS A 7 -15.58 9.99 -8.74
CA LYS A 7 -15.50 11.28 -9.40
C LYS A 7 -14.46 11.26 -10.52
N LEU A 8 -13.22 10.83 -10.20
CA LEU A 8 -12.13 10.76 -11.18
C LEU A 8 -12.49 9.89 -12.39
N ARG A 9 -13.13 8.75 -12.16
CA ARG A 9 -13.59 7.88 -13.24
C ARG A 9 -14.67 8.53 -14.13
N ARG A 10 -15.59 9.32 -13.55
CA ARG A 10 -16.58 10.09 -14.34
C ARG A 10 -15.92 11.18 -15.20
N GLU A 11 -14.78 11.67 -14.75
CA GLU A 11 -13.97 12.67 -15.45
C GLU A 11 -13.00 12.02 -16.48
N ASN A 12 -13.08 10.70 -16.68
CA ASN A 12 -12.20 9.88 -17.52
C ASN A 12 -10.71 10.06 -17.18
N LYS A 13 -10.40 10.25 -15.91
CA LYS A 13 -9.03 10.34 -15.41
C LYS A 13 -8.44 8.96 -15.17
N THR A 14 -7.24 8.72 -15.68
CA THR A 14 -6.43 7.56 -15.32
C THR A 14 -5.84 7.74 -13.93
N VAL A 15 -5.98 6.73 -13.09
CA VAL A 15 -5.55 6.75 -11.68
C VAL A 15 -4.46 5.72 -11.46
N ALA A 16 -3.31 6.16 -10.96
CA ALA A 16 -2.27 5.26 -10.44
C ALA A 16 -2.34 5.16 -8.92
N LEU A 17 -2.12 3.97 -8.39
CA LEU A 17 -1.94 3.70 -6.97
C LEU A 17 -0.48 3.29 -6.70
N VAL A 18 0.11 3.90 -5.68
CA VAL A 18 1.39 3.49 -5.10
C VAL A 18 1.14 3.07 -3.66
N PRO A 19 1.00 1.77 -3.38
CA PRO A 19 0.78 1.29 -2.02
C PRO A 19 2.07 1.33 -1.21
N THR A 20 2.00 1.88 0.01
CA THR A 20 3.13 1.95 0.95
C THR A 20 2.69 1.74 2.39
N MET A 21 3.64 1.46 3.26
CA MET A 21 3.43 1.46 4.72
C MET A 21 4.01 2.72 5.41
N GLY A 22 4.37 3.75 4.64
CA GLY A 22 5.08 4.92 5.17
C GLY A 22 6.60 4.69 5.26
N ALA A 23 7.30 5.57 6.00
CA ALA A 23 8.77 5.63 6.04
C ALA A 23 9.36 5.71 4.63
N LEU A 24 8.87 6.67 3.86
CA LEU A 24 9.16 6.78 2.44
C LEU A 24 10.65 7.02 2.18
N HIS A 25 11.15 6.43 1.11
CA HIS A 25 12.53 6.52 0.67
C HIS A 25 12.61 6.59 -0.86
N GLU A 26 13.81 6.77 -1.39
CA GLU A 26 14.10 6.92 -2.83
C GLU A 26 13.38 5.88 -3.72
N GLY A 27 13.26 4.63 -3.26
CA GLY A 27 12.55 3.57 -3.99
C GLY A 27 11.07 3.89 -4.19
N HIS A 28 10.38 4.35 -3.14
CA HIS A 28 8.98 4.78 -3.23
C HIS A 28 8.83 6.01 -4.11
N LEU A 29 9.75 6.99 -3.99
CA LEU A 29 9.72 8.21 -4.78
C LEU A 29 9.96 7.95 -6.28
N ALA A 30 10.76 6.94 -6.61
CA ALA A 30 10.92 6.49 -7.99
C ALA A 30 9.61 5.96 -8.57
N LEU A 31 8.84 5.16 -7.80
CA LEU A 31 7.50 4.70 -8.22
C LEU A 31 6.53 5.86 -8.39
N VAL A 32 6.56 6.84 -7.49
CA VAL A 32 5.72 8.05 -7.62
C VAL A 32 6.03 8.80 -8.91
N LYS A 33 7.32 8.97 -9.27
CA LYS A 33 7.72 9.59 -10.55
C LYS A 33 7.18 8.81 -11.76
N GLU A 34 7.28 7.50 -11.72
CA GLU A 34 6.78 6.63 -12.79
C GLU A 34 5.25 6.71 -12.89
N ALA A 35 4.55 6.69 -11.74
CA ALA A 35 3.12 6.88 -11.67
C ALA A 35 2.67 8.23 -12.28
N LYS A 36 3.34 9.32 -11.91
CA LYS A 36 3.07 10.67 -12.47
C LYS A 36 3.29 10.74 -13.98
N ALA A 37 4.24 10.00 -14.53
CA ALA A 37 4.48 9.95 -15.96
C ALA A 37 3.44 9.11 -16.73
N ALA A 38 2.76 8.18 -16.06
CA ALA A 38 1.88 7.17 -16.66
C ALA A 38 0.38 7.40 -16.41
N SER A 39 0.00 8.35 -15.55
CA SER A 39 -1.40 8.59 -15.15
C SER A 39 -1.72 10.07 -14.98
N ASP A 40 -3.03 10.41 -15.02
CA ASP A 40 -3.53 11.75 -14.75
C ASP A 40 -3.53 12.10 -13.26
N VAL A 41 -3.68 11.08 -12.40
CA VAL A 41 -3.84 11.24 -10.96
C VAL A 41 -3.07 10.15 -10.23
N VAL A 42 -2.26 10.55 -9.28
CA VAL A 42 -1.49 9.63 -8.42
C VAL A 42 -2.06 9.64 -7.01
N ILE A 43 -2.39 8.46 -6.51
CA ILE A 43 -2.80 8.20 -5.14
C ILE A 43 -1.70 7.37 -4.48
N VAL A 44 -1.13 7.87 -3.40
CA VAL A 44 -0.21 7.09 -2.55
C VAL A 44 -0.97 6.64 -1.32
N SER A 45 -1.00 5.34 -1.04
CA SER A 45 -1.51 4.87 0.24
C SER A 45 -0.39 4.77 1.28
N ILE A 46 -0.68 5.19 2.52
CA ILE A 46 0.21 5.04 3.67
C ILE A 46 -0.58 4.30 4.73
N PHE A 47 -0.35 2.98 4.86
CA PHE A 47 -1.05 2.16 5.83
C PHE A 47 -0.15 1.05 6.36
N ILE A 48 0.18 1.11 7.66
CA ILE A 48 0.93 0.07 8.34
C ILE A 48 -0.04 -1.07 8.63
N ASN A 49 0.02 -2.10 7.80
CA ASN A 49 -0.93 -3.22 7.83
C ASN A 49 -0.60 -4.22 8.96
N PRO A 50 -1.36 -4.25 10.08
CA PRO A 50 -1.06 -5.15 11.17
C PRO A 50 -1.19 -6.63 10.79
N ALA A 51 -2.05 -6.94 9.83
CA ALA A 51 -2.33 -8.33 9.42
C ALA A 51 -1.15 -9.03 8.73
N GLN A 52 -0.12 -8.29 8.30
CA GLN A 52 1.09 -8.86 7.68
C GLN A 52 2.28 -8.98 8.64
N PHE A 53 2.16 -8.50 9.88
CA PHE A 53 3.21 -8.65 10.89
C PHE A 53 3.01 -9.92 11.69
N ASN A 54 4.07 -10.72 11.83
CA ASN A 54 4.07 -11.92 12.65
C ASN A 54 4.50 -11.64 14.10
N ASP A 55 5.24 -10.56 14.31
CA ASP A 55 5.74 -10.10 15.61
C ASP A 55 5.13 -8.74 15.95
N ALA A 56 4.46 -8.65 17.11
CA ALA A 56 3.88 -7.41 17.61
C ALA A 56 4.96 -6.34 17.87
N GLY A 57 6.15 -6.74 18.30
CA GLY A 57 7.26 -5.82 18.53
C GLY A 57 7.79 -5.19 17.24
N ASP A 58 7.72 -5.89 16.11
CA ASP A 58 8.09 -5.31 14.81
C ASP A 58 7.05 -4.30 14.35
N LEU A 59 5.77 -4.58 14.58
CA LEU A 59 4.68 -3.63 14.29
C LEU A 59 4.79 -2.35 15.16
N GLU A 60 5.12 -2.51 16.46
CA GLU A 60 5.30 -1.36 17.36
C GLU A 60 6.49 -0.49 16.97
N ARG A 61 7.60 -1.10 16.55
CA ARG A 61 8.82 -0.41 16.14
C ARG A 61 8.77 0.16 14.73
N TYR A 62 7.73 -0.18 13.95
CA TYR A 62 7.64 0.31 12.58
C TYR A 62 7.53 1.84 12.55
N PRO A 63 8.36 2.54 11.76
CA PRO A 63 8.39 4.01 11.73
C PRO A 63 7.04 4.60 11.32
N ARG A 64 6.61 5.64 12.04
CA ARG A 64 5.34 6.35 11.81
C ARG A 64 5.60 7.85 11.77
N ASP A 65 5.83 8.37 10.57
CA ASP A 65 6.00 9.81 10.34
C ASP A 65 5.16 10.27 9.15
N LEU A 66 3.84 10.24 9.34
CA LEU A 66 2.91 10.66 8.28
C LEU A 66 3.16 12.13 7.84
N THR A 67 3.61 13.00 8.75
CA THR A 67 3.89 14.40 8.41
C THR A 67 5.12 14.52 7.51
N GLY A 68 6.19 13.79 7.82
CA GLY A 68 7.39 13.75 7.00
C GLY A 68 7.13 13.09 5.64
N ASP A 69 6.41 11.97 5.64
CA ASP A 69 6.02 11.30 4.40
C ASP A 69 5.15 12.20 3.50
N ALA A 70 4.18 12.92 4.09
CA ALA A 70 3.33 13.85 3.35
C ALA A 70 4.13 15.04 2.78
N ALA A 71 5.10 15.55 3.51
CA ALA A 71 5.98 16.62 3.03
C ALA A 71 6.81 16.15 1.82
N LEU A 72 7.38 14.94 1.90
CA LEU A 72 8.09 14.33 0.77
C LEU A 72 7.19 14.16 -0.45
N LEU A 73 5.98 13.64 -0.27
CA LEU A 73 5.03 13.44 -1.38
C LEU A 73 4.57 14.76 -2.01
N ALA A 74 4.48 15.83 -1.23
CA ALA A 74 4.14 17.16 -1.74
C ALA A 74 5.20 17.71 -2.71
N GLU A 75 6.49 17.42 -2.49
CA GLU A 75 7.58 17.78 -3.41
C GLU A 75 7.42 17.11 -4.80
N TYR A 76 6.73 15.98 -4.85
CA TYR A 76 6.43 15.21 -6.06
C TYR A 76 5.04 15.48 -6.63
N GLU A 77 4.34 16.48 -6.09
CA GLU A 77 3.00 16.88 -6.54
C GLU A 77 2.01 15.69 -6.58
N VAL A 78 2.05 14.82 -5.57
CA VAL A 78 1.10 13.72 -5.43
C VAL A 78 -0.30 14.29 -5.20
N ASP A 79 -1.28 13.79 -5.94
CA ASP A 79 -2.64 14.35 -5.94
C ASP A 79 -3.43 13.99 -4.67
N TYR A 80 -3.26 12.76 -4.17
CA TYR A 80 -3.94 12.29 -2.96
C TYR A 80 -3.06 11.38 -2.13
N ILE A 81 -3.13 11.55 -0.81
CA ILE A 81 -2.60 10.59 0.17
C ILE A 81 -3.79 9.87 0.80
N PHE A 82 -3.80 8.56 0.74
CA PHE A 82 -4.79 7.72 1.39
C PHE A 82 -4.18 7.05 2.62
N ALA A 83 -4.36 7.67 3.79
CA ALA A 83 -3.85 7.20 5.07
C ALA A 83 -5.01 6.83 6.01
N PRO A 84 -5.65 5.67 5.81
CA PRO A 84 -6.76 5.24 6.65
C PRO A 84 -6.28 4.80 8.03
N GLU A 85 -7.17 4.89 9.03
CA GLU A 85 -6.95 4.28 10.33
C GLU A 85 -7.21 2.77 10.28
N GLU A 86 -6.62 2.02 11.24
CA GLU A 86 -6.76 0.56 11.29
C GLU A 86 -8.23 0.12 11.34
N GLY A 87 -9.06 0.79 12.15
CA GLY A 87 -10.49 0.48 12.26
C GLY A 87 -11.32 0.77 11.01
N GLU A 88 -10.81 1.60 10.07
CA GLU A 88 -11.45 1.83 8.78
C GLU A 88 -11.18 0.69 7.80
N ILE A 89 -10.03 0.04 7.93
CA ILE A 89 -9.63 -1.12 7.11
C ILE A 89 -10.14 -2.42 7.72
N TYR A 90 -9.96 -2.58 9.02
CA TYR A 90 -10.34 -3.77 9.79
C TYR A 90 -11.32 -3.38 10.91
N PRO A 91 -12.60 -3.13 10.56
CA PRO A 91 -13.62 -2.83 11.56
C PRO A 91 -13.85 -4.01 12.51
N GLU A 92 -14.48 -3.75 13.65
CA GLU A 92 -14.86 -4.81 14.59
C GLU A 92 -15.67 -5.91 13.88
N GLY A 93 -15.30 -7.17 14.12
CA GLY A 93 -15.90 -8.33 13.46
C GLY A 93 -15.40 -8.60 12.03
N PHE A 94 -14.34 -7.92 11.58
CA PHE A 94 -13.73 -8.19 10.28
C PHE A 94 -13.31 -9.67 10.15
N SER A 95 -13.79 -10.35 9.11
CA SER A 95 -13.62 -11.80 8.94
C SER A 95 -13.33 -12.23 7.49
N THR A 96 -13.15 -11.27 6.58
CA THR A 96 -12.91 -11.55 5.15
C THR A 96 -11.44 -11.40 4.81
N TYR A 97 -10.82 -12.49 4.37
CA TYR A 97 -9.41 -12.49 4.00
C TYR A 97 -9.21 -13.04 2.59
N VAL A 98 -8.15 -12.58 1.93
CA VAL A 98 -7.70 -13.11 0.65
C VAL A 98 -6.51 -14.03 0.90
N TYR A 99 -6.57 -15.23 0.34
CA TYR A 99 -5.51 -16.22 0.40
C TYR A 99 -5.13 -16.65 -1.01
N VAL A 100 -3.84 -16.76 -1.29
CA VAL A 100 -3.31 -17.21 -2.57
C VAL A 100 -2.59 -18.54 -2.34
N GLU A 101 -3.17 -19.63 -2.80
CA GLU A 101 -2.60 -20.98 -2.63
C GLU A 101 -1.29 -21.15 -3.42
N GLY A 102 -0.39 -21.94 -2.87
CA GLY A 102 0.86 -22.33 -3.50
C GLY A 102 1.94 -21.26 -3.42
N ILE A 103 1.78 -20.14 -4.09
CA ILE A 103 2.81 -19.07 -4.16
C ILE A 103 3.11 -18.49 -2.77
N SER A 104 2.11 -18.37 -1.92
CA SER A 104 2.25 -17.80 -0.58
C SER A 104 2.87 -18.74 0.46
N GLU A 105 3.20 -19.98 0.10
CA GLU A 105 3.73 -20.99 1.02
C GLU A 105 5.26 -21.12 0.97
N GLY A 106 5.89 -20.55 -0.08
CA GLY A 106 7.33 -20.58 -0.27
C GLY A 106 8.05 -19.33 0.25
N LEU A 107 9.39 -19.41 0.34
CA LEU A 107 10.25 -18.27 0.71
C LEU A 107 9.80 -17.57 2.01
N GLU A 108 9.45 -16.30 1.93
CA GLU A 108 8.96 -15.51 3.08
C GLU A 108 7.68 -16.09 3.70
N GLY A 109 6.83 -16.76 2.93
CA GLY A 109 5.63 -17.41 3.46
C GLY A 109 5.93 -18.58 4.37
N ALA A 110 7.02 -19.31 4.14
CA ALA A 110 7.47 -20.39 5.00
C ALA A 110 8.05 -19.87 6.33
N SER A 111 8.77 -18.73 6.29
CA SER A 111 9.37 -18.10 7.48
C SER A 111 8.40 -17.22 8.25
N ARG A 112 7.32 -16.74 7.59
CA ARG A 112 6.33 -15.79 8.12
C ARG A 112 4.90 -16.28 7.87
N PRO A 113 4.41 -17.29 8.59
CA PRO A 113 3.06 -17.82 8.39
C PRO A 113 1.98 -16.73 8.48
N GLY A 114 1.10 -16.65 7.48
CA GLY A 114 0.03 -15.64 7.42
C GLY A 114 0.42 -14.28 6.84
N HIS A 115 1.70 -14.00 6.66
CA HIS A 115 2.18 -12.73 6.08
C HIS A 115 1.49 -12.42 4.74
N PHE A 116 1.59 -13.32 3.77
CA PHE A 116 0.98 -13.09 2.44
C PHE A 116 -0.55 -13.05 2.45
N ARG A 117 -1.21 -13.70 3.43
CA ARG A 117 -2.65 -13.51 3.63
C ARG A 117 -2.96 -12.07 4.02
N GLY A 118 -2.15 -11.49 4.92
CA GLY A 118 -2.26 -10.08 5.29
C GLY A 118 -2.02 -9.15 4.11
N VAL A 119 -0.96 -9.41 3.34
CA VAL A 119 -0.60 -8.64 2.13
C VAL A 119 -1.71 -8.70 1.07
N ALA A 120 -2.14 -9.90 0.67
CA ALA A 120 -3.17 -10.07 -0.34
C ALA A 120 -4.51 -9.43 0.08
N THR A 121 -4.82 -9.50 1.39
CA THR A 121 -6.03 -8.88 1.93
C THR A 121 -5.98 -7.36 1.82
N ILE A 122 -4.90 -6.71 2.29
CA ILE A 122 -4.81 -5.25 2.22
C ILE A 122 -4.75 -4.74 0.79
N VAL A 123 -4.00 -5.39 -0.10
CA VAL A 123 -3.95 -5.02 -1.53
C VAL A 123 -5.34 -5.10 -2.15
N SER A 124 -6.08 -6.16 -1.88
CA SER A 124 -7.47 -6.30 -2.36
C SER A 124 -8.38 -5.18 -1.82
N ILE A 125 -8.24 -4.79 -0.56
CA ILE A 125 -9.01 -3.68 0.03
C ILE A 125 -8.64 -2.36 -0.63
N LEU A 126 -7.34 -2.06 -0.79
CA LEU A 126 -6.86 -0.84 -1.42
C LEU A 126 -7.35 -0.73 -2.87
N PHE A 127 -7.27 -1.82 -3.65
CA PHE A 127 -7.75 -1.86 -5.03
C PHE A 127 -9.25 -1.62 -5.12
N ASN A 128 -10.05 -2.17 -4.20
CA ASN A 128 -11.48 -1.92 -4.16
C ASN A 128 -11.83 -0.50 -3.72
N ALA A 129 -11.05 0.10 -2.83
CA ALA A 129 -11.26 1.46 -2.35
C ALA A 129 -10.83 2.53 -3.37
N VAL A 130 -9.70 2.32 -4.03
CA VAL A 130 -9.10 3.26 -5.01
C VAL A 130 -9.58 2.96 -6.42
N ARG A 131 -9.66 1.69 -6.80
CA ARG A 131 -9.96 1.22 -8.16
C ARG A 131 -9.00 1.83 -9.19
N PRO A 132 -7.69 1.63 -9.02
CA PRO A 132 -6.69 2.21 -9.91
C PRO A 132 -6.75 1.59 -11.30
N ASP A 133 -6.29 2.34 -12.31
CA ASP A 133 -6.04 1.83 -13.66
C ASP A 133 -4.62 1.27 -13.76
N LEU A 134 -3.71 1.80 -12.93
CA LEU A 134 -2.31 1.37 -12.81
C LEU A 134 -1.94 1.16 -11.35
N ASP A 135 -1.16 0.13 -11.08
CA ASP A 135 -0.55 -0.13 -9.78
C ASP A 135 0.96 -0.23 -9.93
N LEU A 136 1.69 0.46 -9.06
CA LEU A 136 3.14 0.49 -9.08
C LEU A 136 3.70 0.01 -7.75
N GLU A 137 4.29 -1.17 -7.78
CA GLU A 137 4.95 -1.81 -6.65
C GLU A 137 6.45 -1.99 -6.92
N THR A 138 7.27 -1.91 -5.89
CA THR A 138 8.68 -2.24 -6.04
C THR A 138 8.90 -3.74 -6.10
N ARG A 139 9.43 -4.22 -7.21
CA ARG A 139 10.05 -5.55 -7.28
C ARG A 139 11.51 -5.44 -6.84
N THR A 140 11.78 -5.39 -5.56
CA THR A 140 13.17 -5.40 -5.09
C THR A 140 13.73 -6.80 -5.07
N ARG A 141 14.74 -7.04 -5.92
CA ARG A 141 15.70 -8.14 -5.76
C ARG A 141 16.78 -7.74 -4.76
N GLN A 142 16.43 -7.35 -3.52
CA GLN A 142 17.45 -7.17 -2.49
C GLN A 142 17.17 -8.04 -1.28
N PRO A 143 18.16 -8.88 -0.87
CA PRO A 143 17.97 -9.93 0.13
C PRO A 143 18.02 -9.45 1.58
N SER A 144 18.05 -8.18 1.86
CA SER A 144 18.11 -7.76 3.26
C SER A 144 17.69 -6.30 3.43
N LYS A 145 16.52 -6.03 3.97
CA LYS A 145 16.05 -4.78 4.57
C LYS A 145 15.06 -3.88 3.82
N CYS A 146 14.39 -4.28 2.77
CA CYS A 146 13.25 -3.48 2.30
C CYS A 146 11.97 -4.31 2.33
N TRP A 147 11.14 -4.06 3.32
CA TRP A 147 9.79 -4.59 3.44
C TRP A 147 8.88 -3.69 2.60
N ILE A 148 8.72 -4.04 1.34
CA ILE A 148 7.73 -3.41 0.47
C ILE A 148 6.77 -4.51 0.09
N ILE A 149 5.47 -4.18 0.16
CA ILE A 149 4.39 -5.09 -0.21
C ILE A 149 4.60 -5.57 -1.62
#